data_b281959772bdf6f064f0012da100608d
#
_entry.id   b281959772bdf6f064f0012da100608d
#
_cell.length_a   1.000
_cell.length_b   1.000
_cell.length_c   1.000
_cell.angle_alpha   90.00
_cell.angle_beta   90.00
_cell.angle_gamma   90.00
#
_symmetry.space_group_name_H-M   'P 1'
#
loop_
_entity.id
_entity.type
_entity.pdbx_description
1 polymer ?
#
loop_
_entity_poly.entity_id
_entity_poly.type
_entity_poly.pdbx_seq_one_letter_code
_entity_poly.pdbx_strand_id
1 'polypeptide(L)'
;MAKKPNPRDAKTMRRLKDLADGVAKHAGRRRDPYVDVPTRSLSNVKYNKTRRFLEMGSNTNRRHLFNLAQAKTYMQTMLVASGATQLIEQGKTTSIRGLYYLLKHTIEGTKEETFADQGECDPVIEDCEVLLGTLREELHLYAQKKGDVVGDIVLVDRGDEIDCSRMGSGGYGIPSIVEPDVIKFKRCSAKFILHVEKDTVWQRFNEDKFWRKHKCILTHGGGQPPRGVRRLLHRLHDELKLPIYCLLDNDPWGYYIYSVIKQGSINLAYESKRMAIPGARFLGLRSKDFERCQLSDSVKIDLNDTDRKRARQIANYPWFEKKRPWQAEIKRMLDNGFKLEVEALISRDISYVTEEYTPARLKDKDWLD
;
A
#
# COMPACT_ATOMS: atom_id res chain seq x y z
N MET A 1 -11.30 -35.36 9.81
CA MET A 1 -11.72 -34.47 10.92
C MET A 1 -11.88 -33.06 10.38
N ALA A 2 -13.08 -32.48 10.46
CA ALA A 2 -13.31 -31.10 10.02
C ALA A 2 -12.49 -30.15 10.92
N LYS A 3 -11.58 -29.36 10.33
CA LYS A 3 -10.86 -28.33 11.05
C LYS A 3 -11.88 -27.38 11.70
N LYS A 4 -11.72 -27.08 13.00
CA LYS A 4 -12.53 -26.01 13.63
C LYS A 4 -12.43 -24.75 12.78
N PRO A 5 -13.56 -24.10 12.43
CA PRO A 5 -13.50 -22.89 11.62
C PRO A 5 -12.64 -21.84 12.31
N ASN A 6 -11.79 -21.17 11.52
CA ASN A 6 -10.99 -20.07 12.01
C ASN A 6 -11.93 -18.99 12.59
N PRO A 7 -11.67 -18.42 13.78
CA PRO A 7 -12.53 -17.38 14.36
C PRO A 7 -12.73 -16.16 13.44
N ARG A 8 -11.78 -15.85 12.57
CA ARG A 8 -11.91 -14.79 11.55
C ARG A 8 -12.95 -15.15 10.50
N ASP A 9 -12.90 -16.39 9.99
CA ASP A 9 -13.87 -16.88 9.00
C ASP A 9 -15.29 -16.83 9.55
N ALA A 10 -15.51 -17.26 10.79
CA ALA A 10 -16.80 -17.20 11.45
C ALA A 10 -17.35 -15.76 11.56
N LYS A 11 -16.46 -14.79 11.84
CA LYS A 11 -16.84 -13.37 11.89
C LYS A 11 -17.19 -12.82 10.52
N THR A 12 -16.38 -13.13 9.50
CA THR A 12 -16.59 -12.68 8.13
C THR A 12 -17.87 -13.29 7.56
N MET A 13 -18.11 -14.59 7.77
CA MET A 13 -19.34 -15.28 7.36
C MET A 13 -20.58 -14.68 7.99
N ARG A 14 -20.54 -14.29 9.27
CA ARG A 14 -21.66 -13.59 9.91
C ARG A 14 -21.99 -12.28 9.19
N ARG A 15 -20.97 -11.47 8.87
CA ARG A 15 -21.15 -10.18 8.17
C ARG A 15 -21.69 -10.35 6.75
N LEU A 16 -21.21 -11.38 6.03
CA LEU A 16 -21.74 -11.74 4.71
C LEU A 16 -23.20 -12.17 4.81
N LYS A 17 -23.56 -12.95 5.82
CA LYS A 17 -24.95 -13.34 6.10
C LYS A 17 -25.81 -12.13 6.46
N ASP A 18 -25.35 -11.25 7.34
CA ASP A 18 -26.08 -10.04 7.72
C ASP A 18 -26.36 -9.14 6.49
N LEU A 19 -25.42 -9.05 5.55
CA LEU A 19 -25.61 -8.37 4.28
C LEU A 19 -26.71 -9.03 3.45
N ALA A 20 -26.65 -10.34 3.26
CA ALA A 20 -27.65 -11.10 2.50
C ALA A 20 -29.04 -11.02 3.13
N ASP A 21 -29.14 -11.16 4.46
CA ASP A 21 -30.40 -11.05 5.21
C ASP A 21 -31.01 -9.64 5.09
N GLY A 22 -30.17 -8.59 5.07
CA GLY A 22 -30.58 -7.21 4.83
C GLY A 22 -31.24 -7.03 3.45
N VAL A 23 -30.60 -7.56 2.41
CA VAL A 23 -31.13 -7.54 1.04
C VAL A 23 -32.42 -8.32 0.93
N ALA A 24 -32.49 -9.55 1.46
CA ALA A 24 -33.66 -10.40 1.45
C ALA A 24 -34.83 -9.74 2.16
N LYS A 25 -34.62 -9.07 3.28
CA LYS A 25 -35.64 -8.33 4.04
C LYS A 25 -36.27 -7.18 3.23
N HIS A 26 -35.45 -6.45 2.43
CA HIS A 26 -36.01 -5.41 1.55
C HIS A 26 -36.89 -6.01 0.45
N ALA A 27 -36.38 -7.05 -0.24
CA ALA A 27 -37.10 -7.74 -1.28
C ALA A 27 -38.43 -8.36 -0.77
N GLY A 28 -38.37 -9.02 0.38
CA GLY A 28 -39.59 -9.62 1.01
C GLY A 28 -40.66 -8.60 1.42
N ARG A 29 -40.25 -7.33 1.64
CA ARG A 29 -41.19 -6.21 1.90
C ARG A 29 -41.59 -5.47 0.62
N ARG A 30 -41.26 -5.99 -0.56
CA ARG A 30 -41.48 -5.35 -1.87
C ARG A 30 -40.89 -3.94 -1.95
N ARG A 31 -39.75 -3.71 -1.29
CA ARG A 31 -38.96 -2.47 -1.36
C ARG A 31 -37.74 -2.69 -2.22
N ASP A 32 -37.27 -1.64 -2.87
CA ASP A 32 -36.07 -1.67 -3.64
C ASP A 32 -34.85 -2.04 -2.75
N PRO A 33 -34.20 -3.19 -2.99
CA PRO A 33 -33.01 -3.56 -2.23
C PRO A 33 -31.87 -2.58 -2.48
N TYR A 34 -31.15 -2.23 -1.42
CA TYR A 34 -29.99 -1.35 -1.51
C TYR A 34 -28.87 -1.78 -0.55
N VAL A 35 -27.69 -1.25 -0.81
CA VAL A 35 -26.51 -1.32 0.09
C VAL A 35 -25.92 0.08 0.25
N ASP A 36 -25.52 0.45 1.47
CA ASP A 36 -24.86 1.70 1.78
C ASP A 36 -23.35 1.47 1.85
N VAL A 37 -22.64 1.77 0.75
CA VAL A 37 -21.20 1.57 0.63
C VAL A 37 -20.46 2.82 1.09
N PRO A 38 -19.56 2.76 2.08
CA PRO A 38 -18.76 3.90 2.50
C PRO A 38 -17.93 4.47 1.36
N THR A 39 -17.97 5.79 1.17
CA THR A 39 -17.29 6.48 0.06
C THR A 39 -15.79 6.52 0.26
N ARG A 40 -15.01 5.97 -0.69
CA ARG A 40 -13.54 5.94 -0.69
C ARG A 40 -12.97 7.06 -1.55
N SER A 41 -13.01 8.29 -1.08
CA SER A 41 -12.50 9.47 -1.79
C SER A 41 -11.94 10.50 -0.82
N LEU A 42 -11.18 11.46 -1.34
CA LEU A 42 -10.59 12.55 -0.55
C LEU A 42 -11.65 13.35 0.23
N SER A 43 -12.86 13.51 -0.34
CA SER A 43 -13.97 14.22 0.31
C SER A 43 -14.51 13.52 1.56
N ASN A 44 -14.24 12.20 1.72
CA ASN A 44 -14.64 11.40 2.88
C ASN A 44 -13.45 10.93 3.72
N VAL A 45 -12.31 11.61 3.63
CA VAL A 45 -11.10 11.30 4.41
C VAL A 45 -10.80 12.45 5.35
N LYS A 46 -10.49 12.12 6.61
CA LYS A 46 -10.09 13.08 7.64
C LYS A 46 -8.67 12.79 8.09
N TYR A 47 -7.86 13.83 8.22
CA TYR A 47 -6.54 13.70 8.83
C TYR A 47 -6.66 13.81 10.35
N ASN A 48 -6.40 12.70 11.04
CA ASN A 48 -6.35 12.69 12.50
C ASN A 48 -5.03 13.29 12.98
N LYS A 49 -5.08 14.50 13.53
CA LYS A 49 -3.88 15.26 13.97
C LYS A 49 -3.15 14.58 15.14
N THR A 50 -3.88 13.91 16.03
CA THR A 50 -3.30 13.23 17.19
C THR A 50 -2.57 11.96 16.77
N ARG A 51 -3.21 11.15 15.95
CA ARG A 51 -2.65 9.88 15.45
C ARG A 51 -1.73 10.06 14.24
N ARG A 52 -1.83 11.20 13.57
CA ARG A 52 -1.06 11.61 12.39
C ARG A 52 -1.23 10.68 11.18
N PHE A 53 -2.44 10.13 10.99
CA PHE A 53 -2.79 9.35 9.81
C PHE A 53 -4.21 9.65 9.33
N LEU A 54 -4.54 9.14 8.14
CA LEU A 54 -5.84 9.31 7.50
C LEU A 54 -6.85 8.35 8.08
N GLU A 55 -8.05 8.85 8.36
CA GLU A 55 -9.19 8.05 8.79
C GLU A 55 -10.34 8.26 7.81
N MET A 56 -11.12 7.22 7.56
CA MET A 56 -12.31 7.32 6.72
C MET A 56 -13.42 8.04 7.48
N GLY A 57 -14.13 8.91 6.78
CA GLY A 57 -15.31 9.58 7.28
C GLY A 57 -16.54 8.66 7.26
N SER A 58 -17.70 9.26 7.52
CA SER A 58 -18.98 8.54 7.64
C SER A 58 -19.88 8.62 6.39
N ASN A 59 -19.44 9.27 5.32
CA ASN A 59 -20.26 9.40 4.12
C ASN A 59 -20.37 8.05 3.41
N THR A 60 -21.58 7.71 3.00
CA THR A 60 -21.89 6.49 2.25
C THR A 60 -22.50 6.86 0.90
N ASN A 61 -22.36 5.96 -0.05
CA ASN A 61 -23.04 6.01 -1.34
C ASN A 61 -24.03 4.83 -1.38
N ARG A 62 -25.33 5.14 -1.49
CA ARG A 62 -26.38 4.12 -1.58
C ARG A 62 -26.46 3.58 -3.00
N ARG A 63 -26.41 2.27 -3.14
CA ARG A 63 -26.57 1.54 -4.41
C ARG A 63 -27.87 0.78 -4.38
N HIS A 64 -28.73 1.08 -5.33
CA HIS A 64 -30.07 0.48 -5.47
C HIS A 64 -30.10 -0.56 -6.58
N LEU A 65 -30.82 -1.68 -6.36
CA LEU A 65 -30.99 -2.72 -7.37
C LEU A 65 -31.84 -2.24 -8.55
N PHE A 66 -32.91 -1.49 -8.29
CA PHE A 66 -33.84 -1.04 -9.33
C PHE A 66 -33.51 0.35 -9.92
N ASN A 67 -32.32 0.86 -9.61
CA ASN A 67 -31.79 2.05 -10.29
C ASN A 67 -30.87 1.61 -11.45
N LEU A 68 -31.25 1.91 -12.69
CA LEU A 68 -30.57 1.46 -13.89
C LEU A 68 -29.06 1.83 -13.89
N ALA A 69 -28.69 3.01 -13.41
CA ALA A 69 -27.30 3.46 -13.34
C ALA A 69 -26.48 2.75 -12.24
N GLN A 70 -27.12 2.06 -11.31
CA GLN A 70 -26.50 1.43 -10.13
C GLN A 70 -26.64 -0.09 -10.12
N ALA A 71 -27.61 -0.63 -10.83
CA ALA A 71 -27.98 -2.05 -10.83
C ALA A 71 -26.79 -2.97 -11.10
N LYS A 72 -25.95 -2.63 -12.10
CA LYS A 72 -24.75 -3.41 -12.44
C LYS A 72 -23.77 -3.45 -11.26
N THR A 73 -23.43 -2.29 -10.67
CA THR A 73 -22.51 -2.24 -9.53
C THR A 73 -23.08 -2.87 -8.28
N TYR A 74 -24.41 -2.78 -8.08
CA TYR A 74 -25.11 -3.51 -7.01
C TYR A 74 -24.94 -5.04 -7.19
N MET A 75 -25.26 -5.55 -8.39
CA MET A 75 -25.10 -6.97 -8.74
C MET A 75 -23.64 -7.42 -8.52
N GLN A 76 -22.66 -6.65 -9.02
CA GLN A 76 -21.23 -6.93 -8.85
C GLN A 76 -20.83 -7.02 -7.37
N THR A 77 -21.37 -6.14 -6.51
CA THR A 77 -21.16 -6.18 -5.05
C THR A 77 -21.67 -7.49 -4.45
N MET A 78 -22.87 -7.94 -4.87
CA MET A 78 -23.43 -9.22 -4.40
C MET A 78 -22.65 -10.42 -4.93
N LEU A 79 -22.18 -10.38 -6.18
CA LEU A 79 -21.33 -11.43 -6.75
C LEU A 79 -20.01 -11.59 -5.99
N VAL A 80 -19.33 -10.47 -5.68
CA VAL A 80 -18.10 -10.51 -4.88
C VAL A 80 -18.36 -11.09 -3.48
N ALA A 81 -19.44 -10.66 -2.81
CA ALA A 81 -19.82 -11.22 -1.51
C ALA A 81 -20.11 -12.71 -1.58
N SER A 82 -20.83 -13.17 -2.62
CA SER A 82 -21.13 -14.59 -2.87
C SER A 82 -19.86 -15.41 -3.15
N GLY A 83 -18.96 -14.89 -4.00
CA GLY A 83 -17.67 -15.55 -4.29
C GLY A 83 -16.80 -15.69 -3.05
N ALA A 84 -16.75 -14.65 -2.21
CA ALA A 84 -16.03 -14.71 -0.93
C ALA A 84 -16.66 -15.75 0.02
N THR A 85 -18.00 -15.82 0.10
CA THR A 85 -18.69 -16.85 0.88
C THR A 85 -18.28 -18.25 0.43
N GLN A 86 -18.30 -18.51 -0.87
CA GLN A 86 -17.92 -19.80 -1.45
C GLN A 86 -16.46 -20.17 -1.13
N LEU A 87 -15.54 -19.22 -1.23
CA LEU A 87 -14.13 -19.44 -0.91
C LEU A 87 -13.93 -19.81 0.57
N ILE A 88 -14.59 -19.09 1.46
CA ILE A 88 -14.51 -19.35 2.91
C ILE A 88 -15.10 -20.72 3.26
N GLU A 89 -16.27 -21.07 2.74
CA GLU A 89 -16.92 -22.38 2.96
C GLU A 89 -16.06 -23.54 2.46
N GLN A 90 -15.38 -23.36 1.33
CA GLN A 90 -14.45 -24.37 0.77
C GLN A 90 -13.09 -24.39 1.47
N GLY A 91 -12.79 -23.43 2.35
CA GLY A 91 -11.47 -23.26 2.95
C GLY A 91 -10.37 -22.97 1.92
N LYS A 92 -10.72 -22.38 0.77
CA LYS A 92 -9.80 -22.07 -0.33
C LYS A 92 -9.53 -20.58 -0.41
N THR A 93 -8.39 -20.22 -0.98
CA THR A 93 -8.02 -18.84 -1.29
C THR A 93 -7.76 -18.69 -2.79
N THR A 94 -8.03 -17.51 -3.33
CA THR A 94 -7.70 -17.19 -4.72
C THR A 94 -7.09 -15.81 -4.85
N SER A 95 -6.42 -15.53 -5.96
CA SER A 95 -5.95 -14.20 -6.27
C SER A 95 -7.15 -13.28 -6.61
N ILE A 96 -6.95 -11.95 -6.48
CA ILE A 96 -7.93 -10.96 -6.95
C ILE A 96 -8.32 -11.24 -8.40
N ARG A 97 -7.33 -11.52 -9.26
CA ARG A 97 -7.56 -11.88 -10.65
C ARG A 97 -8.31 -13.21 -10.79
N GLY A 98 -8.03 -14.17 -9.92
CA GLY A 98 -8.77 -15.45 -9.89
C GLY A 98 -10.25 -15.25 -9.52
N LEU A 99 -10.55 -14.37 -8.57
CA LEU A 99 -11.94 -14.02 -8.26
C LEU A 99 -12.64 -13.37 -9.46
N TYR A 100 -11.98 -12.42 -10.15
CA TYR A 100 -12.52 -11.83 -11.37
C TYR A 100 -12.94 -12.91 -12.38
N TYR A 101 -12.08 -13.89 -12.68
CA TYR A 101 -12.44 -14.98 -13.61
C TYR A 101 -13.51 -15.91 -13.07
N LEU A 102 -13.57 -16.14 -11.76
CA LEU A 102 -14.63 -16.93 -11.13
C LEU A 102 -16.02 -16.29 -11.30
N LEU A 103 -16.06 -14.95 -11.26
CA LEU A 103 -17.31 -14.18 -11.30
C LEU A 103 -17.67 -13.64 -12.68
N LYS A 104 -16.74 -13.70 -13.64
CA LYS A 104 -16.99 -13.24 -15.01
C LYS A 104 -17.83 -14.23 -15.79
N HIS A 105 -18.99 -13.78 -16.22
CA HIS A 105 -19.88 -14.51 -17.15
C HIS A 105 -20.82 -13.54 -17.86
N THR A 106 -21.36 -13.96 -18.98
CA THR A 106 -22.39 -13.19 -19.70
C THR A 106 -23.70 -13.25 -18.90
N ILE A 107 -24.34 -12.11 -18.71
CA ILE A 107 -25.64 -12.00 -18.03
C ILE A 107 -26.70 -12.63 -18.93
N GLU A 108 -27.43 -13.61 -18.39
CA GLU A 108 -28.43 -14.37 -19.12
C GLU A 108 -29.46 -13.44 -19.81
N GLY A 109 -29.77 -13.72 -21.08
CA GLY A 109 -30.67 -12.91 -21.89
C GLY A 109 -30.08 -11.60 -22.41
N THR A 110 -28.80 -11.32 -22.19
CA THR A 110 -28.10 -10.10 -22.64
C THR A 110 -26.79 -10.42 -23.37
N LYS A 111 -26.12 -9.36 -23.89
CA LYS A 111 -24.75 -9.45 -24.41
C LYS A 111 -23.74 -8.85 -23.43
N GLU A 112 -24.18 -8.49 -22.22
CA GLU A 112 -23.32 -7.82 -21.23
C GLU A 112 -22.65 -8.83 -20.32
N GLU A 113 -21.41 -8.54 -19.98
CA GLU A 113 -20.62 -9.27 -18.99
C GLU A 113 -20.88 -8.74 -17.59
N THR A 114 -20.85 -9.62 -16.58
CA THR A 114 -20.91 -9.20 -15.16
C THR A 114 -19.75 -8.26 -14.82
N PHE A 115 -18.56 -8.52 -15.36
CA PHE A 115 -17.38 -7.66 -15.30
C PHE A 115 -16.72 -7.57 -16.68
N ALA A 116 -16.56 -6.38 -17.21
CA ALA A 116 -15.92 -6.16 -18.50
C ALA A 116 -14.42 -6.52 -18.42
N ASP A 117 -13.74 -6.03 -17.39
CA ASP A 117 -12.32 -6.27 -17.13
C ASP A 117 -12.01 -6.34 -15.62
N GLN A 118 -10.77 -6.64 -15.28
CA GLN A 118 -10.32 -6.69 -13.89
C GLN A 118 -10.38 -5.32 -13.20
N GLY A 119 -10.14 -4.22 -13.94
CA GLY A 119 -10.21 -2.86 -13.40
C GLY A 119 -11.61 -2.48 -12.90
N GLU A 120 -12.67 -3.11 -13.44
CA GLU A 120 -14.03 -2.98 -12.94
C GLU A 120 -14.27 -3.80 -11.66
N CYS A 121 -13.60 -4.96 -11.52
CA CYS A 121 -13.76 -5.85 -10.36
C CYS A 121 -12.99 -5.35 -9.12
N ASP A 122 -11.76 -4.87 -9.27
CA ASP A 122 -10.89 -4.49 -8.16
C ASP A 122 -11.51 -3.44 -7.22
N PRO A 123 -12.13 -2.34 -7.71
CA PRO A 123 -12.80 -1.37 -6.85
C PRO A 123 -13.99 -1.96 -6.08
N VAL A 124 -14.71 -2.92 -6.67
CA VAL A 124 -15.86 -3.58 -6.02
C VAL A 124 -15.39 -4.47 -4.88
N ILE A 125 -14.25 -5.15 -5.01
CA ILE A 125 -13.63 -5.91 -3.91
C ILE A 125 -13.31 -4.98 -2.73
N GLU A 126 -12.69 -3.83 -3.00
CA GLU A 126 -12.38 -2.84 -1.96
C GLU A 126 -13.64 -2.24 -1.33
N ASP A 127 -14.71 -2.05 -2.09
CA ASP A 127 -16.01 -1.61 -1.59
C ASP A 127 -16.63 -2.68 -0.67
N CYS A 128 -16.51 -3.97 -1.00
CA CYS A 128 -16.93 -5.06 -0.14
C CYS A 128 -16.13 -5.13 1.17
N GLU A 129 -14.81 -4.88 1.12
CA GLU A 129 -13.99 -4.80 2.34
C GLU A 129 -14.55 -3.74 3.31
N VAL A 130 -14.85 -2.56 2.79
CA VAL A 130 -15.35 -1.43 3.59
C VAL A 130 -16.78 -1.66 4.05
N LEU A 131 -17.66 -2.13 3.17
CA LEU A 131 -19.06 -2.45 3.46
C LEU A 131 -19.20 -3.49 4.58
N LEU A 132 -18.37 -4.53 4.52
CA LEU A 132 -18.36 -5.60 5.51
C LEU A 132 -17.47 -5.26 6.74
N GLY A 133 -16.68 -4.20 6.68
CA GLY A 133 -15.68 -3.87 7.71
C GLY A 133 -14.66 -4.99 7.90
N THR A 134 -14.24 -5.64 6.83
CA THR A 134 -13.31 -6.76 6.77
C THR A 134 -12.10 -6.43 5.91
N LEU A 135 -11.17 -7.34 5.84
CA LEU A 135 -9.97 -7.19 5.02
C LEU A 135 -10.03 -8.15 3.83
N ARG A 136 -9.29 -7.85 2.79
CA ARG A 136 -9.17 -8.69 1.59
C ARG A 136 -8.79 -10.14 1.94
N GLU A 137 -7.82 -10.32 2.81
CA GLU A 137 -7.37 -11.62 3.28
C GLU A 137 -8.44 -12.38 4.09
N GLU A 138 -9.37 -11.67 4.74
CA GLU A 138 -10.51 -12.26 5.45
C GLU A 138 -11.65 -12.63 4.49
N LEU A 139 -11.62 -12.11 3.26
CA LEU A 139 -12.44 -12.56 2.13
C LEU A 139 -11.78 -13.71 1.34
N HIS A 140 -10.70 -14.29 1.86
CA HIS A 140 -9.89 -15.33 1.23
C HIS A 140 -9.26 -14.91 -0.11
N LEU A 141 -8.94 -13.61 -0.24
CA LEU A 141 -8.32 -13.05 -1.44
C LEU A 141 -6.88 -12.61 -1.15
N TYR A 142 -6.00 -12.85 -2.12
CA TYR A 142 -4.63 -12.36 -2.07
C TYR A 142 -4.24 -11.62 -3.36
N ALA A 143 -3.32 -10.68 -3.24
CA ALA A 143 -2.68 -10.02 -4.38
C ALA A 143 -1.38 -10.74 -4.74
N GLN A 144 -0.84 -10.46 -5.93
CA GLN A 144 0.50 -10.90 -6.29
C GLN A 144 1.53 -10.34 -5.30
N LYS A 145 2.50 -11.16 -4.90
CA LYS A 145 3.65 -10.70 -4.12
C LYS A 145 4.42 -9.64 -4.91
N LYS A 146 4.93 -8.63 -4.21
CA LYS A 146 5.74 -7.58 -4.81
C LYS A 146 6.65 -6.99 -3.74
N GLY A 147 7.89 -6.64 -4.14
CA GLY A 147 8.92 -6.14 -3.24
C GLY A 147 9.64 -7.25 -2.49
N ASP A 148 10.85 -6.95 -2.10
CA ASP A 148 11.75 -7.89 -1.45
C ASP A 148 12.32 -7.30 -0.15
N VAL A 149 12.77 -8.19 0.74
CA VAL A 149 13.42 -7.83 1.99
C VAL A 149 14.70 -8.62 2.17
N VAL A 150 15.74 -7.93 2.59
CA VAL A 150 16.99 -8.52 3.11
C VAL A 150 17.39 -7.80 4.39
N GLY A 151 18.22 -8.45 5.21
CA GLY A 151 18.74 -7.83 6.42
C GLY A 151 18.77 -8.78 7.59
N ASP A 152 19.18 -8.25 8.73
CA ASP A 152 19.46 -9.04 9.93
C ASP A 152 18.17 -9.30 10.74
N ILE A 153 17.27 -10.08 10.10
CA ILE A 153 16.01 -10.53 10.67
C ILE A 153 15.70 -11.97 10.26
N VAL A 154 15.17 -12.75 11.18
CA VAL A 154 14.64 -14.09 10.95
C VAL A 154 13.13 -14.06 11.12
N LEU A 155 12.44 -14.49 10.09
CA LEU A 155 10.98 -14.62 10.04
C LEU A 155 10.56 -16.08 10.22
N VAL A 156 9.33 -16.31 10.65
CA VAL A 156 8.64 -17.59 10.53
C VAL A 156 7.42 -17.38 9.67
N ASP A 157 7.41 -17.93 8.45
CA ASP A 157 6.30 -17.87 7.50
C ASP A 157 5.58 -19.21 7.49
N ARG A 158 4.36 -19.25 8.04
CA ARG A 158 3.51 -20.47 8.14
C ARG A 158 4.21 -21.70 8.75
N GLY A 159 5.19 -21.47 9.58
CA GLY A 159 5.97 -22.52 10.24
C GLY A 159 7.40 -22.69 9.73
N ASP A 160 7.69 -22.22 8.52
CA ASP A 160 9.02 -22.27 7.93
C ASP A 160 9.88 -21.08 8.39
N GLU A 161 11.10 -21.37 8.81
CA GLU A 161 12.05 -20.35 9.27
C GLU A 161 12.83 -19.77 8.08
N ILE A 162 12.78 -18.44 7.93
CA ILE A 162 13.38 -17.69 6.84
C ILE A 162 14.40 -16.70 7.44
N ASP A 163 15.69 -16.94 7.19
CA ASP A 163 16.75 -16.00 7.54
C ASP A 163 17.00 -15.02 6.40
N CYS A 164 16.47 -13.79 6.53
CA CYS A 164 16.58 -12.77 5.48
C CYS A 164 18.02 -12.28 5.24
N SER A 165 18.96 -12.58 6.12
CA SER A 165 20.39 -12.29 5.92
C SER A 165 21.09 -13.27 4.96
N ARG A 166 20.42 -14.36 4.59
CA ARG A 166 20.94 -15.47 3.79
C ARG A 166 20.20 -15.71 2.48
N MET A 167 19.42 -14.74 2.02
CA MET A 167 18.56 -14.84 0.82
C MET A 167 19.27 -14.52 -0.50
N GLY A 168 20.58 -14.39 -0.49
CA GLY A 168 21.38 -14.18 -1.71
C GLY A 168 21.11 -12.82 -2.37
N SER A 169 21.09 -12.79 -3.70
CA SER A 169 20.89 -11.57 -4.49
C SER A 169 19.40 -11.18 -4.59
N GLY A 170 18.48 -12.12 -4.53
CA GLY A 170 17.05 -11.87 -4.74
C GLY A 170 16.27 -11.45 -3.49
N GLY A 171 16.83 -11.62 -2.29
CA GLY A 171 16.08 -11.35 -1.07
C GLY A 171 14.91 -12.30 -0.83
N TYR A 172 14.14 -12.05 0.23
CA TYR A 172 12.88 -12.74 0.49
C TYR A 172 11.72 -11.92 -0.07
N GLY A 173 10.99 -12.51 -1.03
CA GLY A 173 9.84 -11.87 -1.66
C GLY A 173 8.69 -11.68 -0.66
N ILE A 174 8.28 -10.44 -0.44
CA ILE A 174 7.27 -10.07 0.55
C ILE A 174 5.91 -10.60 0.14
N PRO A 175 5.27 -11.50 0.93
CA PRO A 175 3.93 -11.99 0.63
C PRO A 175 2.87 -10.90 0.68
N SER A 176 1.74 -11.11 0.00
CA SER A 176 0.64 -10.16 0.08
C SER A 176 -0.05 -10.17 1.46
N ILE A 177 0.03 -11.29 2.19
CA ILE A 177 -0.53 -11.46 3.52
C ILE A 177 0.61 -11.61 4.52
N VAL A 178 0.77 -10.61 5.37
CA VAL A 178 1.85 -10.54 6.37
C VAL A 178 1.30 -10.33 7.79
N GLU A 179 0.14 -10.92 8.07
CA GLU A 179 -0.49 -10.83 9.39
C GLU A 179 0.26 -11.65 10.46
N PRO A 180 0.11 -11.31 11.76
CA PRO A 180 0.87 -11.97 12.84
C PRO A 180 0.66 -13.49 12.97
N ASP A 181 -0.46 -14.00 12.46
CA ASP A 181 -0.74 -15.45 12.41
C ASP A 181 -0.09 -16.14 11.21
N VAL A 182 0.35 -15.39 10.20
CA VAL A 182 1.03 -15.89 8.99
C VAL A 182 2.54 -15.70 9.12
N ILE A 183 2.99 -14.47 9.41
CA ILE A 183 4.42 -14.14 9.56
C ILE A 183 4.69 -13.69 11.00
N LYS A 184 5.66 -14.35 11.65
CA LYS A 184 6.16 -13.98 12.98
C LYS A 184 7.61 -13.52 12.88
N PHE A 185 7.99 -12.56 13.70
CA PHE A 185 9.37 -12.12 13.86
C PHE A 185 10.04 -12.95 14.97
N LYS A 186 11.05 -13.76 14.63
CA LYS A 186 11.73 -14.64 15.57
C LYS A 186 12.96 -14.00 16.21
N ARG A 187 13.77 -13.33 15.40
CA ARG A 187 15.00 -12.65 15.81
C ARG A 187 15.25 -11.45 14.90
N CYS A 188 15.69 -10.34 15.47
CA CYS A 188 16.11 -9.17 14.73
C CYS A 188 17.23 -8.45 15.50
N SER A 189 18.34 -8.14 14.81
CA SER A 189 19.42 -7.30 15.33
C SER A 189 19.62 -6.01 14.53
N ALA A 190 18.73 -5.78 13.56
CA ALA A 190 18.73 -4.53 12.80
C ALA A 190 18.42 -3.32 13.69
N LYS A 191 19.01 -2.18 13.35
CA LYS A 191 18.84 -0.90 14.07
C LYS A 191 17.78 0.00 13.44
N PHE A 192 17.51 -0.17 12.15
CA PHE A 192 16.55 0.62 11.39
C PHE A 192 16.09 -0.12 10.14
N ILE A 193 15.07 0.43 9.48
CA ILE A 193 14.57 -0.03 8.19
C ILE A 193 14.90 1.04 7.16
N LEU A 194 15.51 0.63 6.05
CA LEU A 194 15.67 1.44 4.85
C LEU A 194 14.70 0.92 3.78
N HIS A 195 13.73 1.75 3.43
CA HIS A 195 12.81 1.47 2.33
C HIS A 195 13.20 2.30 1.12
N VAL A 196 13.51 1.64 0.01
CA VAL A 196 13.81 2.30 -1.26
C VAL A 196 12.65 2.11 -2.24
N GLU A 197 12.51 3.00 -3.21
CA GLU A 197 11.38 2.97 -4.12
C GLU A 197 11.46 1.83 -5.12
N LYS A 198 12.58 1.75 -5.84
CA LYS A 198 12.77 0.88 -7.01
C LYS A 198 13.62 -0.34 -6.68
N ASP A 199 13.34 -1.42 -7.38
CA ASP A 199 14.14 -2.65 -7.33
C ASP A 199 15.59 -2.41 -7.75
N THR A 200 15.82 -1.63 -8.81
CA THR A 200 17.18 -1.31 -9.30
C THR A 200 18.07 -0.68 -8.24
N VAL A 201 17.51 0.27 -7.46
CA VAL A 201 18.21 0.90 -6.34
C VAL A 201 18.43 -0.10 -5.21
N TRP A 202 17.42 -0.92 -4.90
CA TRP A 202 17.52 -1.95 -3.88
C TRP A 202 18.61 -2.99 -4.21
N GLN A 203 18.72 -3.39 -5.48
CA GLN A 203 19.77 -4.31 -5.95
C GLN A 203 21.17 -3.74 -5.67
N ARG A 204 21.39 -2.45 -5.94
CA ARG A 204 22.67 -1.80 -5.63
C ARG A 204 23.00 -1.85 -4.14
N PHE A 205 22.03 -1.53 -3.28
CA PHE A 205 22.20 -1.63 -1.83
C PHE A 205 22.47 -3.06 -1.36
N ASN A 206 21.83 -4.06 -1.98
CA ASN A 206 22.03 -5.47 -1.65
C ASN A 206 23.41 -5.97 -2.11
N GLU A 207 23.87 -5.60 -3.30
CA GLU A 207 25.21 -5.96 -3.79
C GLU A 207 26.30 -5.39 -2.88
N ASP A 208 26.22 -4.13 -2.51
CA ASP A 208 27.20 -3.45 -1.63
C ASP A 208 27.08 -3.93 -0.17
N LYS A 209 26.14 -4.83 0.12
CA LYS A 209 25.86 -5.36 1.47
C LYS A 209 25.64 -4.25 2.49
N PHE A 210 25.00 -3.17 2.08
CA PHE A 210 24.69 -2.02 2.93
C PHE A 210 23.97 -2.44 4.22
N TRP A 211 23.01 -3.34 4.11
CA TRP A 211 22.24 -3.84 5.25
C TRP A 211 23.13 -4.55 6.30
N ARG A 212 24.22 -5.21 5.88
CA ARG A 212 25.20 -5.84 6.78
C ARG A 212 26.12 -4.81 7.42
N LYS A 213 26.66 -3.87 6.62
CA LYS A 213 27.55 -2.80 7.10
C LYS A 213 26.87 -1.90 8.14
N HIS A 214 25.59 -1.56 7.90
CA HIS A 214 24.84 -0.61 8.72
C HIS A 214 23.82 -1.26 9.65
N LYS A 215 23.71 -2.60 9.69
CA LYS A 215 22.77 -3.38 10.52
C LYS A 215 21.33 -2.90 10.33
N CYS A 216 20.84 -2.97 9.11
CA CYS A 216 19.47 -2.56 8.79
C CYS A 216 18.67 -3.66 8.09
N ILE A 217 17.37 -3.48 8.01
CA ILE A 217 16.47 -4.20 7.12
C ILE A 217 16.31 -3.32 5.88
N LEU A 218 16.62 -3.87 4.72
CA LEU A 218 16.46 -3.21 3.43
C LEU A 218 15.23 -3.78 2.71
N THR A 219 14.34 -2.90 2.26
CA THR A 219 13.09 -3.27 1.55
C THR A 219 12.86 -2.38 0.35
N HIS A 220 12.07 -2.85 -0.62
CA HIS A 220 11.52 -2.02 -1.68
C HIS A 220 10.06 -2.38 -1.98
N GLY A 221 9.36 -1.52 -2.71
CA GLY A 221 7.98 -1.73 -3.13
C GLY A 221 7.81 -1.91 -4.64
N GLY A 222 8.89 -1.73 -5.42
CA GLY A 222 8.83 -1.67 -6.88
C GLY A 222 7.95 -0.50 -7.36
N GLY A 223 8.21 0.71 -6.88
CA GLY A 223 7.41 1.91 -7.00
C GLY A 223 6.42 2.05 -5.84
N GLN A 224 5.14 2.34 -6.13
CA GLN A 224 4.11 2.40 -5.10
C GLN A 224 4.04 1.08 -4.31
N PRO A 225 4.35 1.08 -2.99
CA PRO A 225 4.38 -0.16 -2.22
C PRO A 225 2.98 -0.74 -2.04
N PRO A 226 2.78 -2.04 -2.37
CA PRO A 226 1.50 -2.71 -2.19
C PRO A 226 1.17 -2.91 -0.70
N ARG A 227 -0.05 -3.34 -0.41
CA ARG A 227 -0.54 -3.55 0.96
C ARG A 227 0.38 -4.44 1.79
N GLY A 228 0.87 -5.56 1.24
CA GLY A 228 1.78 -6.48 1.95
C GLY A 228 3.07 -5.81 2.40
N VAL A 229 3.71 -5.02 1.53
CA VAL A 229 4.92 -4.26 1.87
C VAL A 229 4.64 -3.22 2.95
N ARG A 230 3.59 -2.40 2.78
CA ARG A 230 3.22 -1.38 3.78
C ARG A 230 2.88 -2.01 5.13
N ARG A 231 2.18 -3.14 5.11
CA ARG A 231 1.83 -3.87 6.34
C ARG A 231 3.08 -4.44 7.02
N LEU A 232 4.03 -5.00 6.26
CA LEU A 232 5.29 -5.47 6.79
C LEU A 232 6.09 -4.33 7.43
N LEU A 233 6.23 -3.20 6.72
CA LEU A 233 6.91 -2.00 7.25
C LEU A 233 6.28 -1.51 8.55
N HIS A 234 4.95 -1.42 8.59
CA HIS A 234 4.22 -1.03 9.80
C HIS A 234 4.50 -1.98 10.96
N ARG A 235 4.44 -3.29 10.72
CA ARG A 235 4.69 -4.31 11.76
C ARG A 235 6.13 -4.27 12.25
N LEU A 236 7.12 -4.15 11.36
CA LEU A 236 8.53 -4.02 11.73
C LEU A 236 8.76 -2.77 12.59
N HIS A 237 8.10 -1.65 12.23
CA HIS A 237 8.18 -0.42 13.01
C HIS A 237 7.50 -0.55 14.37
N ASP A 238 6.27 -1.08 14.40
CA ASP A 238 5.46 -1.11 15.63
C ASP A 238 5.87 -2.23 16.58
N GLU A 239 6.11 -3.46 16.08
CA GLU A 239 6.45 -4.61 16.92
C GLU A 239 7.92 -4.58 17.37
N LEU A 240 8.86 -4.19 16.49
CA LEU A 240 10.29 -4.17 16.78
C LEU A 240 10.83 -2.79 17.15
N LYS A 241 9.98 -1.74 17.12
CA LYS A 241 10.34 -0.34 17.43
C LYS A 241 11.46 0.22 16.55
N LEU A 242 11.60 -0.28 15.32
CA LEU A 242 12.63 0.17 14.41
C LEU A 242 12.22 1.48 13.71
N PRO A 243 13.10 2.50 13.65
CA PRO A 243 12.86 3.66 12.83
C PRO A 243 12.89 3.31 11.34
N ILE A 244 12.06 3.99 10.54
CA ILE A 244 11.99 3.81 9.08
C ILE A 244 12.48 5.05 8.37
N TYR A 245 13.38 4.84 7.43
CA TYR A 245 13.87 5.84 6.50
C TYR A 245 13.46 5.46 5.08
N CYS A 246 12.89 6.41 4.34
CA CYS A 246 12.45 6.23 2.96
C CYS A 246 13.40 6.98 2.02
N LEU A 247 14.05 6.26 1.12
CA LEU A 247 14.86 6.81 0.03
C LEU A 247 14.06 6.63 -1.27
N LEU A 248 13.46 7.71 -1.73
CA LEU A 248 12.53 7.75 -2.85
C LEU A 248 12.99 8.84 -3.84
N ASP A 249 12.42 8.84 -5.03
CA ASP A 249 12.73 9.82 -6.06
C ASP A 249 12.36 11.25 -5.63
N ASN A 250 13.07 12.22 -6.16
CA ASN A 250 12.75 13.64 -6.08
C ASN A 250 11.76 14.00 -7.17
N ASP A 251 10.54 13.50 -7.01
CA ASP A 251 9.44 13.80 -7.91
C ASP A 251 8.09 13.83 -7.14
N PRO A 252 7.00 14.32 -7.75
CA PRO A 252 5.70 14.37 -7.07
C PRO A 252 5.17 13.00 -6.68
N TRP A 253 5.54 11.94 -7.41
CA TRP A 253 5.08 10.58 -7.11
C TRP A 253 5.85 9.97 -5.95
N GLY A 254 7.17 10.20 -5.84
CA GLY A 254 7.98 9.82 -4.67
C GLY A 254 7.47 10.49 -3.39
N TYR A 255 7.09 11.77 -3.45
CA TYR A 255 6.47 12.46 -2.31
C TYR A 255 5.09 11.88 -1.96
N TYR A 256 4.31 11.50 -2.97
CA TYR A 256 3.03 10.82 -2.74
C TYR A 256 3.23 9.43 -2.12
N ILE A 257 4.18 8.64 -2.61
CA ILE A 257 4.55 7.33 -2.05
C ILE A 257 4.91 7.48 -0.58
N TYR A 258 5.77 8.44 -0.25
CA TYR A 258 6.10 8.76 1.14
C TYR A 258 4.87 9.09 1.97
N SER A 259 3.99 9.93 1.44
CA SER A 259 2.72 10.29 2.10
C SER A 259 1.89 9.04 2.41
N VAL A 260 1.78 8.11 1.46
CA VAL A 260 1.03 6.85 1.64
C VAL A 260 1.65 5.96 2.71
N ILE A 261 2.98 5.88 2.78
CA ILE A 261 3.68 5.15 3.86
C ILE A 261 3.43 5.82 5.20
N LYS A 262 3.54 7.15 5.27
CA LYS A 262 3.48 7.91 6.53
C LYS A 262 2.07 8.06 7.07
N GLN A 263 1.12 8.47 6.25
CA GLN A 263 -0.25 8.82 6.69
C GLN A 263 -1.31 7.81 6.27
N GLY A 264 -1.00 6.92 5.35
CA GLY A 264 -1.97 6.02 4.73
C GLY A 264 -2.46 6.51 3.38
N SER A 265 -3.22 5.67 2.69
CA SER A 265 -3.77 5.95 1.35
C SER A 265 -5.18 6.54 1.47
N ILE A 266 -5.53 7.48 0.60
CA ILE A 266 -6.89 8.05 0.53
C ILE A 266 -7.91 6.93 0.25
N ASN A 267 -7.68 6.11 -0.78
CA ASN A 267 -8.61 5.04 -1.15
C ASN A 267 -8.69 3.90 -0.12
N LEU A 268 -7.65 3.75 0.71
CA LEU A 268 -7.55 2.71 1.74
C LEU A 268 -7.48 3.32 3.15
N ALA A 269 -8.15 4.47 3.36
CA ALA A 269 -8.13 5.17 4.63
C ALA A 269 -8.66 4.31 5.80
N TYR A 270 -9.55 3.37 5.52
CA TYR A 270 -10.05 2.39 6.49
C TYR A 270 -8.97 1.45 7.04
N GLU A 271 -7.87 1.26 6.28
CA GLU A 271 -6.72 0.45 6.72
C GLU A 271 -5.59 1.27 7.34
N SER A 272 -5.66 2.60 7.37
CA SER A 272 -4.54 3.44 7.78
C SER A 272 -4.03 3.13 9.18
N LYS A 273 -4.91 2.76 10.11
CA LYS A 273 -4.50 2.35 11.47
C LYS A 273 -3.49 1.21 11.50
N ARG A 274 -3.54 0.32 10.51
CA ARG A 274 -2.68 -0.88 10.42
C ARG A 274 -1.54 -0.77 9.41
N MET A 275 -1.49 0.31 8.63
CA MET A 275 -0.53 0.47 7.54
C MET A 275 0.26 1.78 7.59
N ALA A 276 -0.28 2.84 8.21
CA ALA A 276 0.41 4.12 8.29
C ALA A 276 1.52 4.10 9.34
N ILE A 277 2.61 4.78 9.05
CA ILE A 277 3.78 4.87 9.92
C ILE A 277 4.11 6.35 10.14
N PRO A 278 3.42 7.02 11.09
CA PRO A 278 3.61 8.45 11.33
C PRO A 278 5.05 8.85 11.66
N GLY A 279 5.87 7.92 12.15
CA GLY A 279 7.29 8.10 12.43
C GLY A 279 8.23 7.93 11.24
N ALA A 280 7.72 7.59 10.04
CA ALA A 280 8.55 7.45 8.83
C ALA A 280 9.22 8.77 8.46
N ARG A 281 10.47 8.71 7.99
CA ARG A 281 11.33 9.84 7.64
C ARG A 281 11.73 9.79 6.18
N PHE A 282 11.60 10.91 5.47
CA PHE A 282 12.02 11.03 4.07
C PHE A 282 13.50 11.41 4.01
N LEU A 283 14.33 10.47 3.62
CA LEU A 283 15.77 10.65 3.57
C LEU A 283 16.24 11.45 2.34
N GLY A 284 15.58 11.26 1.23
CA GLY A 284 15.87 11.87 -0.07
C GLY A 284 15.23 11.04 -1.19
N LEU A 285 15.39 11.36 -2.45
CA LEU A 285 16.26 12.43 -2.96
C LEU A 285 15.52 13.79 -2.83
N ARG A 286 16.23 14.90 -2.61
CA ARG A 286 15.64 16.25 -2.48
C ARG A 286 16.15 17.17 -3.55
N SER A 287 15.36 18.20 -3.90
CA SER A 287 15.69 19.16 -4.95
C SER A 287 17.05 19.86 -4.75
N LYS A 288 17.47 20.08 -3.48
CA LYS A 288 18.80 20.66 -3.18
C LYS A 288 19.97 19.71 -3.44
N ASP A 289 19.70 18.42 -3.64
CA ASP A 289 20.74 17.42 -3.80
C ASP A 289 21.37 17.45 -5.18
N PHE A 290 20.69 18.06 -6.16
CA PHE A 290 21.28 18.33 -7.46
C PHE A 290 22.61 19.12 -7.33
N GLU A 291 22.56 20.23 -6.62
CA GLU A 291 23.71 21.11 -6.39
C GLU A 291 24.67 20.48 -5.36
N ARG A 292 24.14 19.98 -4.25
CA ARG A 292 24.93 19.39 -3.15
C ARG A 292 25.78 18.19 -3.60
N CYS A 293 25.22 17.35 -4.43
CA CYS A 293 25.92 16.17 -4.96
C CYS A 293 26.66 16.49 -6.29
N GLN A 294 26.62 17.74 -6.76
CA GLN A 294 27.25 18.17 -8.02
C GLN A 294 26.87 17.28 -9.20
N LEU A 295 25.56 17.02 -9.34
CA LEU A 295 25.04 16.15 -10.39
C LEU A 295 25.12 16.84 -11.77
N SER A 296 25.33 16.06 -12.83
CA SER A 296 25.32 16.56 -14.20
C SER A 296 23.92 16.99 -14.64
N ASP A 297 23.85 18.00 -15.52
CA ASP A 297 22.59 18.41 -16.14
C ASP A 297 21.91 17.29 -16.95
N SER A 298 22.68 16.31 -17.42
CA SER A 298 22.19 15.16 -18.16
C SER A 298 21.25 14.25 -17.38
N VAL A 299 21.23 14.31 -16.04
CA VAL A 299 20.36 13.50 -15.20
C VAL A 299 19.04 14.20 -14.83
N LYS A 300 18.85 15.45 -15.27
CA LYS A 300 17.59 16.19 -15.08
C LYS A 300 16.49 15.61 -15.96
N ILE A 301 15.33 15.49 -15.40
CA ILE A 301 14.10 15.10 -16.12
C ILE A 301 13.09 16.25 -15.97
N ASP A 302 12.71 16.90 -17.06
CA ASP A 302 11.78 18.02 -17.00
C ASP A 302 10.43 17.64 -16.40
N LEU A 303 9.89 18.52 -15.57
CA LEU A 303 8.53 18.36 -15.04
C LEU A 303 7.50 18.62 -16.15
N ASN A 304 6.67 17.62 -16.44
CA ASN A 304 5.51 17.80 -17.30
C ASN A 304 4.31 18.41 -16.54
N ASP A 305 3.22 18.70 -17.26
CA ASP A 305 2.02 19.33 -16.66
C ASP A 305 1.36 18.45 -15.60
N THR A 306 1.39 17.12 -15.77
CA THR A 306 0.87 16.16 -14.79
C THR A 306 1.68 16.20 -13.51
N ASP A 307 3.00 16.24 -13.60
CA ASP A 307 3.90 16.37 -12.46
C ASP A 307 3.63 17.69 -11.71
N ARG A 308 3.56 18.81 -12.42
CA ARG A 308 3.27 20.14 -11.84
C ARG A 308 1.92 20.18 -11.14
N LYS A 309 0.88 19.60 -11.77
CA LYS A 309 -0.46 19.48 -11.18
C LYS A 309 -0.42 18.64 -9.92
N ARG A 310 0.28 17.52 -9.95
CA ARG A 310 0.40 16.59 -8.81
C ARG A 310 1.16 17.23 -7.65
N ALA A 311 2.26 17.93 -7.91
CA ALA A 311 3.03 18.64 -6.89
C ALA A 311 2.16 19.68 -6.14
N ARG A 312 1.40 20.50 -6.88
CA ARG A 312 0.48 21.48 -6.29
C ARG A 312 -0.62 20.80 -5.47
N GLN A 313 -1.16 19.67 -5.95
CA GLN A 313 -2.17 18.90 -5.24
C GLN A 313 -1.63 18.38 -3.91
N ILE A 314 -0.42 17.82 -3.90
CA ILE A 314 0.25 17.31 -2.68
C ILE A 314 0.50 18.46 -1.69
N ALA A 315 0.98 19.62 -2.16
CA ALA A 315 1.20 20.78 -1.30
C ALA A 315 -0.06 21.21 -0.53
N ASN A 316 -1.25 21.01 -1.14
CA ASN A 316 -2.54 21.36 -0.54
C ASN A 316 -3.15 20.24 0.34
N TYR A 317 -2.49 19.10 0.50
CA TYR A 317 -2.99 18.08 1.41
C TYR A 317 -2.87 18.54 2.86
N PRO A 318 -3.88 18.35 3.72
CA PRO A 318 -3.90 18.85 5.11
C PRO A 318 -2.68 18.44 5.94
N TRP A 319 -2.03 17.35 5.58
CA TRP A 319 -0.84 16.84 6.27
C TRP A 319 0.49 17.38 5.72
N PHE A 320 0.49 18.05 4.56
CA PHE A 320 1.64 18.78 4.02
C PHE A 320 1.50 20.29 4.15
N GLU A 321 0.28 20.82 4.10
CA GLU A 321 -0.03 22.26 4.06
C GLU A 321 0.70 23.08 5.14
N LYS A 322 0.74 22.57 6.38
CA LYS A 322 1.36 23.26 7.52
C LYS A 322 2.81 22.87 7.79
N LYS A 323 3.41 22.01 6.97
CA LYS A 323 4.79 21.57 7.12
C LYS A 323 5.74 22.44 6.30
N ARG A 324 6.29 23.51 6.90
CA ARG A 324 7.21 24.45 6.22
C ARG A 324 8.34 23.76 5.43
N PRO A 325 9.06 22.73 5.95
CA PRO A 325 10.11 22.07 5.19
C PRO A 325 9.61 21.41 3.90
N TRP A 326 8.42 20.78 3.94
CA TRP A 326 7.79 20.18 2.78
C TRP A 326 7.28 21.20 1.78
N GLN A 327 6.71 22.30 2.24
CA GLN A 327 6.29 23.41 1.36
C GLN A 327 7.49 24.00 0.62
N ALA A 328 8.61 24.19 1.33
CA ALA A 328 9.85 24.68 0.72
C ALA A 328 10.43 23.71 -0.29
N GLU A 329 10.38 22.39 -0.01
CA GLU A 329 10.88 21.34 -0.90
C GLU A 329 10.06 21.26 -2.18
N ILE A 330 8.72 21.21 -2.06
CA ILE A 330 7.81 21.15 -3.22
C ILE A 330 7.94 22.42 -4.07
N LYS A 331 8.03 23.60 -3.43
CA LYS A 331 8.25 24.87 -4.13
C LYS A 331 9.57 24.85 -4.90
N ARG A 332 10.68 24.43 -4.27
CA ARG A 332 11.99 24.33 -4.91
C ARG A 332 11.96 23.42 -6.14
N MET A 333 11.33 22.25 -6.05
CA MET A 333 11.17 21.34 -7.19
C MET A 333 10.41 22.01 -8.34
N LEU A 334 9.32 22.73 -8.05
CA LEU A 334 8.54 23.46 -9.05
C LEU A 334 9.32 24.62 -9.68
N ASP A 335 10.08 25.37 -8.86
CA ASP A 335 10.92 26.49 -9.31
C ASP A 335 12.10 25.98 -10.17
N ASN A 336 12.72 24.87 -9.80
CA ASN A 336 13.77 24.22 -10.59
C ASN A 336 13.27 23.71 -11.95
N GLY A 337 11.99 23.32 -12.06
CA GLY A 337 11.38 22.84 -13.28
C GLY A 337 11.73 21.42 -13.69
N PHE A 338 12.55 20.70 -12.91
CA PHE A 338 12.96 19.32 -13.15
C PHE A 338 12.80 18.44 -11.91
N LYS A 339 12.83 17.14 -12.14
CA LYS A 339 12.82 16.06 -11.14
C LYS A 339 14.07 15.18 -11.28
N LEU A 340 14.34 14.39 -10.24
CA LEU A 340 15.50 13.50 -10.19
C LEU A 340 15.07 12.12 -9.70
N GLU A 341 15.56 11.09 -10.36
CA GLU A 341 15.48 9.72 -9.85
C GLU A 341 16.69 9.43 -8.93
N VAL A 342 16.54 8.49 -7.99
CA VAL A 342 17.65 8.10 -7.10
C VAL A 342 18.85 7.61 -7.90
N GLU A 343 18.60 6.97 -9.04
CA GLU A 343 19.62 6.51 -9.97
C GLU A 343 20.52 7.63 -10.53
N ALA A 344 20.06 8.89 -10.47
CA ALA A 344 20.90 10.04 -10.87
C ALA A 344 22.22 10.13 -10.06
N LEU A 345 22.23 9.60 -8.85
CA LEU A 345 23.41 9.54 -7.99
C LEU A 345 24.54 8.66 -8.58
N ILE A 346 24.20 7.70 -9.44
CA ILE A 346 25.17 6.83 -10.14
C ILE A 346 26.08 7.65 -11.06
N SER A 347 25.62 8.83 -11.51
CA SER A 347 26.47 9.73 -12.31
C SER A 347 27.72 10.22 -11.58
N ARG A 348 27.75 10.12 -10.25
CA ARG A 348 28.92 10.42 -9.42
C ARG A 348 29.86 9.22 -9.31
N ASP A 349 29.29 8.10 -8.88
CA ASP A 349 29.94 6.79 -8.76
C ASP A 349 28.82 5.75 -8.58
N ILE A 350 29.06 4.50 -9.04
CA ILE A 350 28.08 3.43 -9.01
C ILE A 350 27.59 3.09 -7.58
N SER A 351 28.47 3.23 -6.59
CA SER A 351 28.18 2.98 -5.18
C SER A 351 27.96 4.27 -4.36
N TYR A 352 27.91 5.44 -5.01
CA TYR A 352 27.78 6.72 -4.31
C TYR A 352 26.55 6.77 -3.40
N VAL A 353 25.44 6.19 -3.83
CA VAL A 353 24.19 6.15 -3.04
C VAL A 353 24.34 5.33 -1.76
N THR A 354 25.14 4.27 -1.80
CA THR A 354 25.34 3.33 -0.68
C THR A 354 26.51 3.70 0.22
N GLU A 355 27.56 4.25 -0.32
CA GLU A 355 28.80 4.50 0.42
C GLU A 355 28.92 5.93 0.95
N GLU A 356 28.34 6.90 0.27
CA GLU A 356 28.44 8.31 0.64
C GLU A 356 27.08 8.93 0.98
N TYR A 357 26.14 8.96 0.03
CA TYR A 357 24.92 9.73 0.18
C TYR A 357 24.06 9.27 1.38
N THR A 358 23.68 8.00 1.41
CA THR A 358 22.80 7.46 2.46
C THR A 358 23.46 7.46 3.84
N PRO A 359 24.74 7.04 4.00
CA PRO A 359 25.44 7.11 5.29
C PRO A 359 25.55 8.55 5.83
N ALA A 360 25.91 9.52 4.98
CA ALA A 360 25.98 10.94 5.38
C ALA A 360 24.62 11.44 5.88
N ARG A 361 23.54 11.16 5.15
CA ARG A 361 22.18 11.55 5.55
C ARG A 361 21.78 10.97 6.90
N LEU A 362 22.05 9.70 7.13
CA LEU A 362 21.74 9.03 8.40
C LEU A 362 22.57 9.60 9.55
N LYS A 363 23.87 9.83 9.33
CA LYS A 363 24.79 10.41 10.32
C LYS A 363 24.37 11.83 10.71
N ASP A 364 24.10 12.68 9.74
CA ASP A 364 23.79 14.09 9.93
C ASP A 364 22.33 14.31 10.37
N LYS A 365 21.52 13.25 10.43
CA LYS A 365 20.06 13.29 10.71
C LYS A 365 19.32 14.21 9.74
N ASP A 366 19.77 14.26 8.48
CA ASP A 366 19.25 15.15 7.45
C ASP A 366 18.13 14.50 6.66
N TRP A 367 16.91 14.55 7.19
CA TRP A 367 15.67 14.05 6.61
C TRP A 367 14.52 15.02 6.78
N LEU A 368 13.43 14.79 6.02
CA LEU A 368 12.15 15.45 6.24
C LEU A 368 11.20 14.54 7.05
N ASP A 369 10.36 15.18 7.92
CA ASP A 369 9.35 14.51 8.74
C ASP A 369 7.92 14.87 8.29
#